data_dfa7520ae2b1828b65d86016acfed23e
#
_entry.id   dfa7520ae2b1828b65d86016acfed23e
#
_cell.length_a   1.000
_cell.length_b   1.000
_cell.length_c   1.000
_cell.angle_alpha   90.00
_cell.angle_beta   90.00
_cell.angle_gamma   90.00
#
_symmetry.space_group_name_H-M   'P 1'
#
loop_
_entity.id
_entity.type
_entity.pdbx_description
1 polymer ?
#
loop_
_entity_poly.entity_id
_entity_poly.type
_entity_poly.pdbx_seq_one_letter_code
_entity_poly.pdbx_strand_id
1 'polypeptide(L)'
;SLYLDSSGLLLYDQTMQGQKNRFKLRIRFYDDNPENPAFLEIKRRDSDVIKKKRAAITREGAKLVLAGETPSVDCLYGSKRTMRAVDALDEFCYLRDRISAYGCNYVYYHREAYVSPDSNQIRVTFDRQLEGGVYVPGTDLAIPRDSARPKMEGVVLELKFTDRFPTWMGNLAKDFNLQRTSVPKYVKCVDVLKDKRVLKSPGHSIPTT
;
A
#
# COMPACT_ATOMS: atom_id res chain seq x y z
N SER A 1 -4.30 -3.56 -3.63
CA SER A 1 -2.89 -3.53 -3.15
C SER A 1 -2.69 -4.59 -2.08
N LEU A 2 -1.64 -5.37 -2.19
CA LEU A 2 -1.16 -6.27 -1.14
C LEU A 2 -0.06 -5.55 -0.34
N TYR A 3 -0.23 -5.43 0.97
CA TYR A 3 0.81 -4.91 1.85
C TYR A 3 1.68 -6.04 2.39
N LEU A 4 2.98 -5.76 2.51
CA LEU A 4 3.94 -6.67 3.13
C LEU A 4 4.30 -6.13 4.50
N ASP A 5 4.46 -7.04 5.47
CA ASP A 5 4.93 -6.73 6.82
C ASP A 5 5.69 -7.94 7.39
N SER A 6 6.43 -7.72 8.47
CA SER A 6 7.06 -8.81 9.22
C SER A 6 6.00 -9.64 9.97
N SER A 7 6.40 -10.82 10.43
CA SER A 7 5.53 -11.67 11.26
C SER A 7 5.03 -10.97 12.53
N GLY A 8 5.83 -10.11 13.14
CA GLY A 8 5.46 -9.27 14.29
C GLY A 8 4.71 -7.99 13.93
N LEU A 9 4.34 -7.76 12.65
CA LEU A 9 3.65 -6.54 12.19
C LEU A 9 4.44 -5.26 12.49
N LEU A 10 5.74 -5.26 12.26
CA LEU A 10 6.63 -4.12 12.53
C LEU A 10 6.16 -2.82 11.88
N LEU A 11 5.77 -2.86 10.59
CA LEU A 11 5.37 -1.67 9.85
C LEU A 11 3.99 -1.15 10.29
N TYR A 12 3.13 -2.06 10.74
CA TYR A 12 1.87 -1.72 11.40
C TYR A 12 2.15 -0.96 12.70
N ASP A 13 2.99 -1.51 13.59
CA ASP A 13 3.34 -0.90 14.88
C ASP A 13 4.02 0.46 14.71
N GLN A 14 4.99 0.57 13.81
CA GLN A 14 5.61 1.86 13.49
C GLN A 14 4.61 2.90 13.01
N THR A 15 3.56 2.47 12.32
CA THR A 15 2.49 3.37 11.86
C THR A 15 1.59 3.80 13.02
N MET A 16 1.23 2.87 13.91
CA MET A 16 0.41 3.12 15.09
C MET A 16 1.10 4.06 16.08
N GLN A 17 2.37 3.84 16.32
CA GLN A 17 3.20 4.67 17.18
C GLN A 17 3.55 6.03 16.57
N GLY A 18 3.15 6.29 15.32
CA GLY A 18 3.43 7.55 14.64
C GLY A 18 4.91 7.81 14.37
N GLN A 19 5.76 6.75 14.30
CA GLN A 19 7.20 6.92 14.13
C GLN A 19 7.52 7.84 12.95
N LYS A 20 8.39 8.81 13.18
CA LYS A 20 8.75 9.82 12.17
C LYS A 20 9.49 9.19 10.98
N ASN A 21 10.36 8.21 11.26
CA ASN A 21 11.12 7.48 10.25
C ASN A 21 10.55 6.08 10.10
N ARG A 22 9.79 5.85 9.05
CA ARG A 22 9.16 4.57 8.76
C ARG A 22 8.94 4.38 7.28
N PHE A 23 8.71 3.14 6.87
CA PHE A 23 8.35 2.86 5.49
C PHE A 23 7.16 1.90 5.40
N LYS A 24 6.62 1.73 4.21
CA LYS A 24 5.62 0.72 3.87
C LYS A 24 6.01 0.07 2.57
N LEU A 25 5.81 -1.24 2.50
CA LEU A 25 5.99 -2.04 1.31
C LEU A 25 4.63 -2.51 0.82
N ARG A 26 4.36 -2.33 -0.47
CA ARG A 26 3.16 -2.89 -1.07
C ARG A 26 3.36 -3.27 -2.53
N ILE A 27 2.65 -4.29 -2.95
CA ILE A 27 2.47 -4.65 -4.35
C ILE A 27 1.10 -4.13 -4.77
N ARG A 28 1.07 -3.19 -5.71
CA ARG A 28 -0.18 -2.63 -6.23
C ARG A 28 -0.51 -3.23 -7.58
N PHE A 29 -1.76 -3.56 -7.78
CA PHE A 29 -2.34 -3.95 -9.05
C PHE A 29 -3.73 -3.35 -9.16
N TYR A 30 -4.29 -3.31 -10.36
CA TYR A 30 -5.55 -2.61 -10.61
C TYR A 30 -6.68 -3.53 -11.07
N ASP A 31 -6.34 -4.72 -11.50
CA ASP A 31 -7.26 -5.75 -11.97
C ASP A 31 -6.64 -7.15 -11.77
N ASP A 32 -7.39 -8.18 -12.10
CA ASP A 32 -6.95 -9.58 -11.95
C ASP A 32 -6.36 -10.15 -13.25
N ASN A 33 -6.20 -9.35 -14.32
CA ASN A 33 -5.58 -9.79 -15.56
C ASN A 33 -4.07 -10.03 -15.36
N PRO A 34 -3.55 -11.25 -15.56
CA PRO A 34 -2.15 -11.58 -15.37
C PRO A 34 -1.19 -10.87 -16.34
N GLU A 35 -1.69 -10.42 -17.49
CA GLU A 35 -0.89 -9.68 -18.48
C GLU A 35 -0.64 -8.23 -18.04
N ASN A 36 -1.45 -7.70 -17.12
CA ASN A 36 -1.27 -6.36 -16.61
C ASN A 36 -0.24 -6.32 -15.48
N PRO A 37 0.58 -5.26 -15.41
CA PRO A 37 1.65 -5.17 -14.44
C PRO A 37 1.15 -5.09 -13.00
N ALA A 38 1.98 -5.61 -12.09
CA ALA A 38 1.98 -5.22 -10.70
C ALA A 38 3.04 -4.13 -10.48
N PHE A 39 2.96 -3.45 -9.35
CA PHE A 39 3.87 -2.35 -9.01
C PHE A 39 4.41 -2.55 -7.61
N LEU A 40 5.70 -2.75 -7.50
CA LEU A 40 6.40 -2.69 -6.23
C LEU A 40 6.47 -1.22 -5.79
N GLU A 41 5.94 -0.90 -4.64
CA GLU A 41 5.92 0.48 -4.13
C GLU A 41 6.50 0.53 -2.72
N ILE A 42 7.52 1.37 -2.56
CA ILE A 42 8.07 1.77 -1.27
C ILE A 42 7.56 3.17 -0.98
N LYS A 43 6.89 3.33 0.15
CA LYS A 43 6.54 4.66 0.67
C LYS A 43 7.31 4.88 1.95
N ARG A 44 8.34 5.71 1.90
CA ARG A 44 9.16 6.07 3.05
C ARG A 44 8.74 7.44 3.57
N ARG A 45 8.57 7.53 4.86
CA ARG A 45 8.48 8.80 5.57
C ARG A 45 9.79 9.01 6.30
N ASP A 46 10.36 10.19 6.12
CA ASP A 46 11.59 10.64 6.74
C ASP A 46 11.28 12.00 7.35
N SER A 47 10.95 12.01 8.63
CA SER A 47 10.37 13.13 9.34
C SER A 47 9.10 13.65 8.65
N ASP A 48 9.15 14.81 8.01
CA ASP A 48 8.01 15.40 7.29
C ASP A 48 8.02 15.14 5.79
N VAL A 49 9.11 14.56 5.28
CA VAL A 49 9.27 14.26 3.86
C VAL A 49 8.74 12.86 3.54
N ILE A 50 7.92 12.78 2.51
CA ILE A 50 7.45 11.50 1.98
C ILE A 50 8.13 11.23 0.64
N LYS A 51 8.94 10.18 0.61
CA LYS A 51 9.58 9.68 -0.61
C LYS A 51 8.85 8.43 -1.10
N LYS A 52 8.69 8.32 -2.40
CA LYS A 52 8.07 7.16 -3.04
C LYS A 52 8.97 6.63 -4.14
N LYS A 53 9.29 5.33 -4.08
CA LYS A 53 9.88 4.59 -5.18
C LYS A 53 8.89 3.57 -5.73
N ARG A 54 8.96 3.31 -7.04
CA ARG A 54 8.06 2.40 -7.72
C ARG A 54 8.76 1.72 -8.87
N ALA A 55 8.59 0.40 -8.97
CA ALA A 55 8.94 -0.39 -10.13
C ALA A 55 7.70 -1.12 -10.67
N ALA A 56 7.47 -1.08 -11.98
CA ALA A 56 6.49 -1.94 -12.63
C ALA A 56 7.13 -3.31 -12.87
N ILE A 57 6.44 -4.37 -12.49
CA ILE A 57 6.91 -5.75 -12.59
C ILE A 57 5.82 -6.64 -13.18
N THR A 58 6.22 -7.72 -13.84
CA THR A 58 5.29 -8.75 -14.29
C THR A 58 4.61 -9.44 -13.10
N ARG A 59 3.46 -10.08 -13.33
CA ARG A 59 2.79 -10.84 -12.26
C ARG A 59 3.67 -11.99 -11.76
N GLU A 60 4.41 -12.62 -12.67
CA GLU A 60 5.36 -13.67 -12.30
C GLU A 60 6.51 -13.13 -11.42
N GLY A 61 7.10 -11.98 -11.80
CA GLY A 61 8.09 -11.34 -10.95
C GLY A 61 7.54 -10.94 -9.56
N ALA A 62 6.28 -10.55 -9.49
CA ALA A 62 5.64 -10.27 -8.20
C ALA A 62 5.46 -11.54 -7.34
N LYS A 63 5.21 -12.71 -7.95
CA LYS A 63 5.18 -14.00 -7.25
C LYS A 63 6.54 -14.36 -6.66
N LEU A 64 7.62 -14.19 -7.44
CA LEU A 64 8.99 -14.40 -6.94
C LEU A 64 9.28 -13.51 -5.72
N VAL A 65 8.91 -12.22 -5.79
CA VAL A 65 9.05 -11.31 -4.64
C VAL A 65 8.29 -11.82 -3.41
N LEU A 66 7.08 -12.34 -3.58
CA LEU A 66 6.25 -12.87 -2.49
C LEU A 66 6.78 -14.22 -1.95
N ALA A 67 7.47 -14.99 -2.79
CA ALA A 67 8.17 -16.20 -2.39
C ALA A 67 9.49 -15.94 -1.64
N GLY A 68 9.91 -14.66 -1.50
CA GLY A 68 11.17 -14.29 -0.87
C GLY A 68 12.36 -14.24 -1.83
N GLU A 69 12.12 -14.43 -3.13
CA GLU A 69 13.16 -14.38 -4.14
C GLU A 69 13.40 -12.96 -4.66
N THR A 70 14.57 -12.71 -5.20
CA THR A 70 14.88 -11.45 -5.90
C THR A 70 14.78 -11.69 -7.40
N PRO A 71 13.73 -11.17 -8.08
CA PRO A 71 13.57 -11.36 -9.51
C PRO A 71 14.68 -10.69 -10.31
N SER A 72 15.02 -11.26 -11.46
CA SER A 72 15.92 -10.60 -12.41
C SER A 72 15.28 -9.33 -12.99
N VAL A 73 16.10 -8.47 -13.58
CA VAL A 73 15.64 -7.25 -14.26
C VAL A 73 14.70 -7.53 -15.43
N ASP A 74 14.69 -8.78 -15.94
CA ASP A 74 13.78 -9.20 -17.01
C ASP A 74 12.32 -9.26 -16.56
N CYS A 75 12.08 -9.38 -15.26
CA CYS A 75 10.75 -9.31 -14.67
C CYS A 75 10.20 -7.87 -14.58
N LEU A 76 11.01 -6.85 -14.86
CA LEU A 76 10.50 -5.48 -14.96
C LEU A 76 9.59 -5.35 -16.18
N TYR A 77 8.41 -4.76 -15.96
CA TYR A 77 7.38 -4.64 -16.98
C TYR A 77 7.67 -3.49 -17.94
N GLY A 78 7.54 -3.77 -19.25
CA GLY A 78 7.71 -2.80 -20.33
C GLY A 78 9.15 -2.69 -20.83
N SER A 79 9.32 -1.93 -21.92
CA SER A 79 10.60 -1.79 -22.63
C SER A 79 11.63 -0.89 -21.93
N LYS A 80 11.23 -0.12 -20.93
CA LYS A 80 12.09 0.83 -20.22
C LYS A 80 12.60 0.25 -18.91
N ARG A 81 13.64 -0.54 -18.97
CA ARG A 81 14.44 -0.96 -17.81
C ARG A 81 15.30 0.22 -17.33
N THR A 82 14.66 1.25 -16.80
CA THR A 82 15.38 2.42 -16.31
C THR A 82 16.15 2.08 -15.05
N MET A 83 17.31 2.72 -14.85
CA MET A 83 18.07 2.62 -13.58
C MET A 83 17.17 2.85 -12.37
N ARG A 84 16.24 3.81 -12.46
CA ARG A 84 15.29 4.11 -11.40
C ARG A 84 14.34 2.94 -11.09
N ALA A 85 13.95 2.13 -12.08
CA ALA A 85 13.12 0.95 -11.87
C ALA A 85 13.92 -0.19 -11.24
N VAL A 86 15.18 -0.38 -11.68
CA VAL A 86 16.11 -1.35 -11.10
C VAL A 86 16.37 -0.99 -9.63
N ASP A 87 16.76 0.25 -9.34
CA ASP A 87 16.98 0.71 -7.96
C ASP A 87 15.74 0.52 -7.06
N ALA A 88 14.55 0.68 -7.63
CA ALA A 88 13.31 0.48 -6.87
C ALA A 88 13.03 -1.00 -6.58
N LEU A 89 13.35 -1.90 -7.52
CA LEU A 89 13.26 -3.35 -7.34
C LEU A 89 14.25 -3.80 -6.26
N ASP A 90 15.51 -3.43 -6.39
CA ASP A 90 16.58 -3.82 -5.47
C ASP A 90 16.29 -3.31 -4.05
N GLU A 91 15.91 -2.04 -3.91
CA GLU A 91 15.56 -1.48 -2.61
C GLU A 91 14.31 -2.16 -2.02
N PHE A 92 13.33 -2.53 -2.83
CA PHE A 92 12.15 -3.24 -2.35
C PHE A 92 12.51 -4.61 -1.78
N CYS A 93 13.30 -5.40 -2.51
CA CYS A 93 13.75 -6.70 -2.07
C CYS A 93 14.65 -6.58 -0.83
N TYR A 94 15.61 -5.66 -0.82
CA TYR A 94 16.43 -5.38 0.35
C TYR A 94 15.60 -5.05 1.61
N LEU A 95 14.61 -4.17 1.49
CA LEU A 95 13.77 -3.79 2.64
C LEU A 95 12.86 -4.94 3.09
N ARG A 96 12.34 -5.74 2.15
CA ARG A 96 11.59 -6.96 2.44
C ARG A 96 12.43 -7.93 3.27
N ASP A 97 13.65 -8.22 2.82
CA ASP A 97 14.53 -9.20 3.46
C ASP A 97 15.01 -8.71 4.82
N ARG A 98 15.34 -7.42 4.94
CA ARG A 98 15.79 -6.81 6.18
C ARG A 98 14.84 -6.98 7.35
N ILE A 99 13.53 -7.04 7.10
CA ILE A 99 12.51 -7.24 8.13
C ILE A 99 11.80 -8.58 7.99
N SER A 100 12.28 -9.46 7.12
CA SER A 100 11.62 -10.74 6.78
C SER A 100 10.13 -10.54 6.47
N ALA A 101 9.82 -9.54 5.62
CA ALA A 101 8.46 -9.22 5.28
C ALA A 101 7.88 -10.21 4.27
N TYR A 102 6.63 -10.55 4.48
CA TYR A 102 5.82 -11.37 3.59
C TYR A 102 4.48 -10.69 3.27
N GLY A 103 3.73 -11.24 2.31
CA GLY A 103 2.39 -10.73 2.01
C GLY A 103 1.48 -10.85 3.23
N CYS A 104 1.01 -9.71 3.74
CA CYS A 104 0.23 -9.64 4.98
C CYS A 104 -1.27 -9.59 4.67
N ASN A 105 -1.74 -8.49 4.10
CA ASN A 105 -3.14 -8.32 3.78
C ASN A 105 -3.37 -7.44 2.57
N TYR A 106 -4.44 -7.72 1.88
CA TYR A 106 -4.98 -6.87 0.84
C TYR A 106 -5.66 -5.64 1.43
N VAL A 107 -5.51 -4.52 0.73
CA VAL A 107 -6.24 -3.28 0.98
C VAL A 107 -6.79 -2.79 -0.34
N TYR A 108 -8.10 -2.67 -0.45
CA TYR A 108 -8.75 -2.12 -1.62
C TYR A 108 -9.89 -1.17 -1.25
N TYR A 109 -10.23 -0.31 -2.16
CA TYR A 109 -11.23 0.74 -1.99
C TYR A 109 -11.60 1.31 -3.36
N HIS A 110 -12.78 1.84 -3.45
CA HIS A 110 -13.22 2.59 -4.63
C HIS A 110 -12.67 4.01 -4.56
N ARG A 111 -12.06 4.47 -5.66
CA ARG A 111 -11.51 5.81 -5.79
C ARG A 111 -12.10 6.55 -6.96
N GLU A 112 -12.67 7.71 -6.68
CA GLU A 112 -12.91 8.74 -7.69
C GLU A 112 -11.73 9.72 -7.65
N ALA A 113 -11.22 10.08 -8.81
CA ALA A 113 -10.05 10.96 -8.91
C ALA A 113 -10.32 12.07 -9.93
N TYR A 114 -10.12 13.29 -9.49
CA TYR A 114 -10.24 14.49 -10.30
C TYR A 114 -8.90 15.16 -10.39
N VAL A 115 -8.50 15.54 -11.58
CA VAL A 115 -7.22 16.20 -11.88
C VAL A 115 -7.54 17.52 -12.54
N SER A 116 -6.78 18.58 -12.24
CA SER A 116 -6.94 19.85 -12.94
C SER A 116 -6.70 19.65 -14.44
N PRO A 117 -7.56 20.19 -15.32
CA PRO A 117 -7.35 20.09 -16.77
C PRO A 117 -6.03 20.76 -17.21
N ASP A 118 -5.62 21.81 -16.54
CA ASP A 118 -4.47 22.62 -16.92
C ASP A 118 -3.13 22.12 -16.35
N SER A 119 -3.16 21.26 -15.35
CA SER A 119 -1.95 20.71 -14.76
C SER A 119 -2.21 19.46 -13.91
N ASN A 120 -1.27 18.51 -13.96
CA ASN A 120 -1.29 17.35 -13.04
C ASN A 120 -0.86 17.68 -11.60
N GLN A 121 -0.67 18.95 -11.29
CA GLN A 121 -0.17 19.41 -9.98
C GLN A 121 -1.25 19.35 -8.91
N ILE A 122 -2.52 19.45 -9.30
CA ILE A 122 -3.66 19.42 -8.38
C ILE A 122 -4.49 18.17 -8.63
N ARG A 123 -4.71 17.43 -7.56
CA ARG A 123 -5.56 16.22 -7.59
C ARG A 123 -6.44 16.16 -6.35
N VAL A 124 -7.72 15.90 -6.57
CA VAL A 124 -8.70 15.60 -5.53
C VAL A 124 -9.14 14.15 -5.68
N THR A 125 -9.12 13.38 -4.61
CA THR A 125 -9.61 12.00 -4.66
C THR A 125 -10.55 11.71 -3.50
N PHE A 126 -11.59 10.92 -3.79
CA PHE A 126 -12.54 10.40 -2.81
C PHE A 126 -12.36 8.89 -2.72
N ASP A 127 -11.97 8.40 -1.56
CA ASP A 127 -11.83 6.97 -1.30
C ASP A 127 -13.01 6.49 -0.45
N ARG A 128 -13.71 5.49 -0.97
CA ARG A 128 -14.90 4.90 -0.33
C ARG A 128 -14.75 3.39 -0.20
N GLN A 129 -15.58 2.79 0.65
CA GLN A 129 -15.70 1.33 0.77
C GLN A 129 -14.33 0.66 0.96
N LEU A 130 -13.61 1.12 1.98
CA LEU A 130 -12.34 0.49 2.35
C LEU A 130 -12.59 -0.93 2.82
N GLU A 131 -11.86 -1.88 2.26
CA GLU A 131 -11.93 -3.29 2.60
C GLU A 131 -10.54 -3.90 2.74
N GLY A 132 -10.42 -4.85 3.65
CA GLY A 132 -9.22 -5.65 3.86
C GLY A 132 -9.50 -7.13 3.63
N GLY A 133 -8.57 -7.83 2.98
CA GLY A 133 -8.62 -9.28 2.80
C GLY A 133 -7.31 -9.92 3.22
N VAL A 134 -7.35 -11.17 3.67
CA VAL A 134 -6.15 -11.92 4.04
C VAL A 134 -5.43 -12.38 2.77
N TYR A 135 -4.11 -12.30 2.77
CA TYR A 135 -3.29 -12.94 1.75
C TYR A 135 -2.97 -14.38 2.16
N VAL A 136 -3.14 -15.29 1.23
CA VAL A 136 -2.75 -16.70 1.40
C VAL A 136 -1.46 -16.93 0.62
N PRO A 137 -0.35 -17.31 1.27
CA PRO A 137 0.91 -17.57 0.58
C PRO A 137 0.75 -18.60 -0.54
N GLY A 138 1.45 -18.36 -1.65
CA GLY A 138 1.40 -19.23 -2.83
C GLY A 138 0.20 -18.99 -3.78
N THR A 139 -0.72 -18.09 -3.42
CA THR A 139 -1.82 -17.71 -4.32
C THR A 139 -1.43 -16.56 -5.24
N ASP A 140 -2.13 -16.47 -6.37
CA ASP A 140 -1.97 -15.36 -7.29
C ASP A 140 -2.43 -14.02 -6.68
N LEU A 141 -1.86 -12.93 -7.19
CA LEU A 141 -2.35 -11.59 -6.88
C LEU A 141 -3.72 -11.39 -7.51
N ALA A 142 -4.75 -11.41 -6.67
CA ALA A 142 -6.13 -11.20 -7.09
C ALA A 142 -6.89 -10.36 -6.04
N ILE A 143 -8.01 -9.81 -6.45
CA ILE A 143 -8.92 -9.14 -5.52
C ILE A 143 -9.54 -10.22 -4.63
N PRO A 144 -9.37 -10.18 -3.29
CA PRO A 144 -9.88 -11.22 -2.41
C PRO A 144 -11.41 -11.29 -2.45
N ARG A 145 -11.94 -12.50 -2.51
CA ARG A 145 -13.40 -12.74 -2.47
C ARG A 145 -13.96 -12.47 -1.08
N ASP A 146 -13.21 -12.87 -0.06
CA ASP A 146 -13.58 -12.66 1.34
C ASP A 146 -12.85 -11.43 1.88
N SER A 147 -13.64 -10.49 2.37
CA SER A 147 -13.14 -9.23 2.88
C SER A 147 -13.82 -8.77 4.15
N ALA A 148 -13.17 -7.89 4.85
CA ALA A 148 -13.69 -7.23 6.02
C ALA A 148 -13.66 -5.71 5.84
N ARG A 149 -14.74 -5.05 6.23
CA ARG A 149 -14.86 -3.59 6.19
C ARG A 149 -14.52 -3.01 7.56
N PRO A 150 -13.45 -2.20 7.68
CA PRO A 150 -13.22 -1.45 8.89
C PRO A 150 -14.33 -0.42 9.09
N LYS A 151 -14.69 -0.16 10.35
CA LYS A 151 -15.60 0.93 10.68
C LYS A 151 -14.96 2.25 10.25
N MET A 152 -15.54 2.87 9.24
CA MET A 152 -15.18 4.21 8.77
C MET A 152 -16.44 4.99 8.49
N GLU A 153 -16.57 6.12 9.16
CA GLU A 153 -17.64 7.06 8.86
C GLU A 153 -17.22 7.93 7.67
N GLY A 154 -18.11 8.02 6.68
CA GLY A 154 -17.93 8.89 5.52
C GLY A 154 -16.90 8.43 4.49
N VAL A 155 -16.33 9.41 3.80
CA VAL A 155 -15.45 9.28 2.64
C VAL A 155 -14.12 9.92 2.96
N VAL A 156 -13.01 9.30 2.53
CA VAL A 156 -11.68 9.92 2.67
C VAL A 156 -11.43 10.86 1.51
N LEU A 157 -11.47 12.16 1.79
CA LEU A 157 -11.04 13.19 0.86
C LEU A 157 -9.52 13.35 0.96
N GLU A 158 -8.82 13.21 -0.17
CA GLU A 158 -7.39 13.49 -0.27
C GLU A 158 -7.16 14.64 -1.25
N LEU A 159 -6.61 15.75 -0.75
CA LEU A 159 -6.21 16.90 -1.54
C LEU A 159 -4.71 16.85 -1.76
N LYS A 160 -4.28 16.80 -3.02
CA LYS A 160 -2.87 16.83 -3.41
C LYS A 160 -2.58 18.05 -4.27
N PHE A 161 -1.49 18.70 -3.96
CA PHE A 161 -0.99 19.83 -4.73
C PHE A 161 0.54 19.81 -4.73
N THR A 162 1.11 20.44 -5.75
CA THR A 162 2.54 20.69 -5.87
C THR A 162 2.73 22.20 -5.74
N ASP A 163 3.79 22.65 -5.11
CA ASP A 163 4.17 24.03 -4.87
C ASP A 163 3.25 24.81 -3.91
N ARG A 164 2.22 25.49 -4.39
CA ARG A 164 1.36 26.36 -3.58
C ARG A 164 0.02 25.70 -3.28
N PHE A 165 -0.40 25.79 -2.03
CA PHE A 165 -1.75 25.38 -1.64
C PHE A 165 -2.81 26.28 -2.30
N PRO A 166 -3.69 25.74 -3.15
CA PRO A 166 -4.68 26.54 -3.85
C PRO A 166 -5.71 27.16 -2.89
N THR A 167 -6.02 28.45 -3.08
CA THR A 167 -6.98 29.17 -2.23
C THR A 167 -8.34 28.47 -2.17
N TRP A 168 -8.83 27.95 -3.30
CA TRP A 168 -10.11 27.25 -3.35
C TRP A 168 -10.13 25.95 -2.51
N MET A 169 -8.99 25.25 -2.35
CA MET A 169 -8.89 24.10 -1.44
C MET A 169 -9.04 24.55 0.02
N GLY A 170 -8.52 25.71 0.36
CA GLY A 170 -8.69 26.30 1.68
C GLY A 170 -10.15 26.68 1.94
N ASN A 171 -10.81 27.28 0.97
CA ASN A 171 -12.24 27.59 1.05
C ASN A 171 -13.08 26.32 1.19
N LEU A 172 -12.84 25.31 0.33
CA LEU A 172 -13.48 24.00 0.43
C LEU A 172 -13.36 23.41 1.86
N ALA A 173 -12.17 23.44 2.42
CA ALA A 173 -11.95 22.91 3.77
C ALA A 173 -12.74 23.67 4.83
N LYS A 174 -12.88 25.01 4.70
CA LYS A 174 -13.67 25.87 5.60
C LYS A 174 -15.17 25.65 5.42
N ASP A 175 -15.66 25.70 4.18
CA ASP A 175 -17.08 25.60 3.84
C ASP A 175 -17.69 24.29 4.32
N PHE A 176 -16.92 23.20 4.28
CA PHE A 176 -17.32 21.88 4.74
C PHE A 176 -16.78 21.51 6.13
N ASN A 177 -16.21 22.47 6.87
CA ASN A 177 -15.60 22.23 8.19
C ASN A 177 -14.69 20.99 8.26
N LEU A 178 -13.84 20.82 7.25
CA LEU A 178 -12.96 19.66 7.12
C LEU A 178 -11.73 19.83 8.01
N GLN A 179 -11.42 18.78 8.76
CA GLN A 179 -10.20 18.72 9.57
C GLN A 179 -9.21 17.72 8.96
N ARG A 180 -7.94 18.13 8.95
CA ARG A 180 -6.87 17.24 8.50
C ARG A 180 -6.68 16.08 9.48
N THR A 181 -6.90 14.87 9.01
CA THR A 181 -6.73 13.66 9.81
C THR A 181 -5.86 12.63 9.09
N SER A 182 -5.28 11.72 9.85
CA SER A 182 -4.54 10.58 9.31
C SER A 182 -5.48 9.40 9.15
N VAL A 183 -5.59 8.88 7.92
CA VAL A 183 -6.35 7.66 7.63
C VAL A 183 -5.39 6.55 7.16
N PRO A 184 -4.78 5.81 8.09
CA PRO A 184 -3.84 4.73 7.76
C PRO A 184 -4.59 3.49 7.31
N LYS A 185 -5.01 3.44 6.02
CA LYS A 185 -5.84 2.37 5.44
C LYS A 185 -5.31 0.97 5.75
N TYR A 186 -3.98 0.77 5.65
CA TYR A 186 -3.33 -0.49 5.99
C TYR A 186 -3.66 -0.92 7.42
N VAL A 187 -3.44 -0.04 8.38
CA VAL A 187 -3.70 -0.30 9.81
C VAL A 187 -5.16 -0.64 10.05
N LYS A 188 -6.08 0.18 9.53
CA LYS A 188 -7.52 -0.08 9.69
C LYS A 188 -7.96 -1.45 9.13
N CYS A 189 -7.34 -1.89 8.03
CA CYS A 189 -7.60 -3.22 7.48
C CYS A 189 -6.99 -4.33 8.36
N VAL A 190 -5.79 -4.14 8.89
CA VAL A 190 -5.19 -5.09 9.84
C VAL A 190 -6.05 -5.23 11.09
N ASP A 191 -6.52 -4.11 11.66
CA ASP A 191 -7.35 -4.10 12.87
C ASP A 191 -8.62 -4.95 12.67
N VAL A 192 -9.38 -4.69 11.62
CA VAL A 192 -10.63 -5.42 11.36
C VAL A 192 -10.39 -6.91 11.08
N LEU A 193 -9.25 -7.28 10.49
CA LEU A 193 -8.89 -8.68 10.24
C LEU A 193 -8.44 -9.39 11.51
N LYS A 194 -7.77 -8.67 12.44
CA LYS A 194 -7.46 -9.18 13.79
C LYS A 194 -8.73 -9.40 14.61
N ASP A 195 -9.64 -8.43 14.61
CA ASP A 195 -10.92 -8.51 15.33
C ASP A 195 -11.74 -9.71 14.87
N LYS A 196 -11.72 -10.00 13.58
CA LYS A 196 -12.37 -11.20 13.02
C LYS A 196 -11.57 -12.49 13.20
N ARG A 197 -10.39 -12.44 13.83
CA ARG A 197 -9.46 -13.57 14.04
C ARG A 197 -9.04 -14.30 12.77
N VAL A 198 -9.12 -13.64 11.61
CA VAL A 198 -8.68 -14.19 10.32
C VAL A 198 -7.21 -13.86 10.03
N LEU A 199 -6.69 -12.76 10.56
CA LEU A 199 -5.26 -12.48 10.58
C LEU A 199 -4.70 -13.03 11.88
N LYS A 200 -4.01 -14.17 11.83
CA LYS A 200 -3.34 -14.73 13.00
C LYS A 200 -2.19 -13.80 13.39
N SER A 201 -2.16 -13.36 14.64
CA SER A 201 -0.93 -12.78 15.21
C SER A 201 0.14 -13.86 15.17
N PRO A 202 1.34 -13.59 14.64
CA PRO A 202 2.42 -14.57 14.71
C PRO A 202 2.89 -14.65 16.14
N GLY A 203 2.64 -15.79 16.76
CA GLY A 203 3.15 -16.05 18.11
C GLY A 203 2.23 -16.87 18.99
N HIS A 204 1.67 -17.96 18.47
CA HIS A 204 1.22 -19.11 19.31
C HIS A 204 1.08 -20.35 18.42
N SER A 205 2.18 -20.80 17.84
CA SER A 205 2.30 -22.23 17.54
C SER A 205 2.70 -22.92 18.85
N ILE A 206 1.72 -23.41 19.58
CA ILE A 206 1.96 -24.42 20.61
C ILE A 206 2.47 -25.64 19.84
N PRO A 207 3.67 -26.16 20.15
CA PRO A 207 4.08 -27.44 19.59
C PRO A 207 3.09 -28.49 20.13
N THR A 208 2.32 -29.10 19.26
CA THR A 208 1.64 -30.33 19.59
C THR A 208 2.68 -31.42 19.77
N THR A 209 2.92 -31.81 21.02
CA THR A 209 3.58 -33.06 21.42
C THR A 209 2.83 -34.26 20.88
#